data_1a872785abafb13a484c6da577c00302
#
_entry.id   1a872785abafb13a484c6da577c00302
#
_cell.length_a   1.000
_cell.length_b   1.000
_cell.length_c   1.000
_cell.angle_alpha   90.00
_cell.angle_beta   90.00
_cell.angle_gamma   90.00
#
_symmetry.space_group_name_H-M   'P 1'
#
loop_
_entity.id
_entity.type
_entity.pdbx_description
1 polymer ?
#
loop_
_entity_poly.entity_id
_entity_poly.type
_entity_poly.pdbx_seq_one_letter_code
_entity_poly.pdbx_strand_id
1 'polypeptide(L)'
;AGFIGSHVVRLFVNKYPDYQIFNLDKLTYAGNLRNLTDIENSPNYKFIKGDITDLEFVNNLFVNEKFDGVIHLAAESHVDRSITHPLEFVMTNVVGTVNLLNAFKSIWKEINYEGKLFYHVSTD
;
A
#
# COMPACT_ATOMS: atom_id res chain seq x y z
N ALA A 1 6.86 1.35 -3.96
CA ALA A 1 8.01 1.45 -4.89
C ALA A 1 9.37 1.49 -4.16
N GLY A 2 9.36 1.30 -2.83
CA GLY A 2 10.58 1.10 -2.04
C GLY A 2 11.24 -0.26 -2.32
N PHE A 3 12.36 -0.55 -1.63
CA PHE A 3 13.15 -1.76 -1.88
C PHE A 3 12.31 -3.04 -1.70
N ILE A 4 11.76 -3.29 -0.51
CA ILE A 4 10.97 -4.49 -0.24
C ILE A 4 9.69 -4.50 -1.08
N GLY A 5 8.96 -3.39 -1.10
CA GLY A 5 7.68 -3.27 -1.81
C GLY A 5 7.82 -3.56 -3.31
N SER A 6 8.88 -3.11 -3.97
CA SER A 6 9.10 -3.40 -5.39
C SER A 6 9.29 -4.89 -5.69
N HIS A 7 9.98 -5.62 -4.81
CA HIS A 7 10.13 -7.07 -4.94
C HIS A 7 8.81 -7.81 -4.74
N VAL A 8 8.00 -7.38 -3.76
CA VAL A 8 6.66 -7.97 -3.53
C VAL A 8 5.75 -7.73 -4.73
N VAL A 9 5.68 -6.49 -5.24
CA VAL A 9 4.87 -6.16 -6.42
C VAL A 9 5.27 -7.00 -7.63
N ARG A 10 6.57 -7.07 -7.93
CA ARG A 10 7.11 -7.89 -9.04
C ARG A 10 6.75 -9.37 -8.89
N LEU A 11 6.89 -9.90 -7.67
CA LEU A 11 6.53 -11.30 -7.39
C LEU A 11 5.06 -11.56 -7.71
N PHE A 12 4.15 -10.70 -7.24
CA PHE A 12 2.72 -10.89 -7.43
C PHE A 12 2.31 -10.70 -8.90
N VAL A 13 2.83 -9.71 -9.59
CA VAL A 13 2.56 -9.47 -11.01
C VAL A 13 2.96 -10.68 -11.87
N ASN A 14 4.13 -11.25 -11.61
CA ASN A 14 4.65 -12.37 -12.40
C ASN A 14 4.02 -13.72 -12.02
N LYS A 15 3.74 -13.94 -10.72
CA LYS A 15 3.26 -15.23 -10.22
C LYS A 15 1.75 -15.40 -10.37
N TYR A 16 0.99 -14.30 -10.32
CA TYR A 16 -0.47 -14.32 -10.32
C TYR A 16 -1.03 -13.46 -11.47
N PRO A 17 -0.96 -13.94 -12.73
CA PRO A 17 -1.38 -13.16 -13.89
C PRO A 17 -2.87 -12.81 -13.90
N ASP A 18 -3.69 -13.57 -13.17
CA ASP A 18 -5.14 -13.33 -13.03
C ASP A 18 -5.48 -12.29 -11.93
N TYR A 19 -4.48 -11.88 -11.14
CA TYR A 19 -4.66 -10.83 -10.14
C TYR A 19 -4.39 -9.46 -10.75
N GLN A 20 -5.25 -8.50 -10.46
CA GLN A 20 -4.99 -7.10 -10.76
C GLN A 20 -4.21 -6.48 -9.61
N ILE A 21 -2.95 -6.13 -9.83
CA ILE A 21 -2.03 -5.60 -8.82
C ILE A 21 -1.99 -4.07 -8.90
N PHE A 22 -2.43 -3.43 -7.83
CA PHE A 22 -2.36 -1.97 -7.66
C PHE A 22 -1.20 -1.64 -6.72
N ASN A 23 -0.26 -0.84 -7.19
CA ASN A 23 0.86 -0.37 -6.39
C ASN A 23 0.60 1.07 -5.97
N LEU A 24 0.16 1.27 -4.74
CA LEU A 24 -0.05 2.59 -4.15
C LEU A 24 1.23 3.05 -3.46
N ASP A 25 1.75 4.20 -3.88
CA ASP A 25 2.94 4.80 -3.28
C ASP A 25 2.89 6.34 -3.36
N LYS A 26 3.32 7.00 -2.30
CA LYS A 26 3.44 8.46 -2.24
C LYS A 26 4.63 8.99 -3.03
N LEU A 27 5.62 8.12 -3.33
CA LEU A 27 6.89 8.45 -3.96
C LEU A 27 7.70 9.49 -3.17
N THR A 28 7.95 9.19 -1.92
CA THR A 28 8.91 9.94 -1.10
C THR A 28 10.36 9.53 -1.49
N TYR A 29 11.33 9.99 -0.71
CA TYR A 29 12.76 9.69 -0.95
C TYR A 29 13.12 8.20 -1.14
N ALA A 30 12.34 7.29 -0.52
CA ALA A 30 12.55 5.84 -0.62
C ALA A 30 11.84 5.19 -1.81
N GLY A 31 10.88 5.87 -2.42
CA GLY A 31 10.09 5.37 -3.54
C GLY A 31 10.72 5.67 -4.89
N ASN A 32 11.02 4.63 -5.68
CA ASN A 32 11.59 4.78 -7.00
C ASN A 32 10.92 3.85 -8.02
N LEU A 33 10.15 4.42 -8.95
CA LEU A 33 9.47 3.65 -10.00
C LEU A 33 10.44 2.93 -10.95
N ARG A 34 11.71 3.37 -11.04
CA ARG A 34 12.74 2.68 -11.83
C ARG A 34 12.96 1.23 -11.33
N ASN A 35 12.63 0.94 -10.08
CA ASN A 35 12.68 -0.42 -9.54
C ASN A 35 11.65 -1.36 -10.17
N LEU A 36 10.69 -0.83 -10.94
CA LEU A 36 9.53 -1.57 -11.48
C LEU A 36 9.41 -1.44 -13.01
N THR A 37 10.46 -0.97 -13.69
CA THR A 37 10.47 -0.79 -15.17
C THR A 37 10.25 -2.10 -15.94
N ASP A 38 10.65 -3.22 -15.34
CA ASP A 38 10.47 -4.56 -15.91
C ASP A 38 9.01 -5.04 -15.96
N ILE A 39 8.15 -4.45 -15.11
CA ILE A 39 6.72 -4.80 -15.02
C ILE A 39 5.78 -3.64 -15.32
N GLU A 40 6.29 -2.45 -15.59
CA GLU A 40 5.47 -1.23 -15.73
C GLU A 40 4.40 -1.33 -16.82
N ASN A 41 4.65 -2.12 -17.87
CA ASN A 41 3.73 -2.35 -18.98
C ASN A 41 2.94 -3.67 -18.86
N SER A 42 3.04 -4.38 -17.73
CA SER A 42 2.29 -5.61 -17.52
C SER A 42 0.78 -5.33 -17.45
N PRO A 43 -0.08 -6.11 -18.14
CA PRO A 43 -1.52 -5.84 -18.23
C PRO A 43 -2.24 -5.94 -16.89
N ASN A 44 -1.67 -6.67 -15.93
CA ASN A 44 -2.20 -6.85 -14.58
C ASN A 44 -1.54 -5.95 -13.52
N TYR A 45 -0.79 -4.92 -13.93
CA TYR A 45 -0.15 -3.96 -13.05
C TYR A 45 -0.70 -2.55 -13.24
N LYS A 46 -0.94 -1.84 -12.14
CA LYS A 46 -1.32 -0.43 -12.15
C LYS A 46 -0.64 0.32 -11.00
N PHE A 47 0.02 1.41 -11.35
CA PHE A 47 0.57 2.33 -10.35
C PHE A 47 -0.45 3.40 -9.99
N ILE A 48 -0.57 3.70 -8.70
CA ILE A 48 -1.38 4.79 -8.16
C ILE A 48 -0.50 5.64 -7.26
N LYS A 49 -0.37 6.93 -7.59
CA LYS A 49 0.29 7.88 -6.70
C LYS A 49 -0.70 8.39 -5.67
N GLY A 50 -0.40 8.20 -4.38
CA GLY A 50 -1.26 8.67 -3.31
C GLY A 50 -0.64 8.51 -1.94
N ASP A 51 -1.20 9.23 -0.98
CA ASP A 51 -0.77 9.25 0.41
C ASP A 51 -1.80 8.52 1.28
N ILE A 52 -1.36 7.50 2.03
CA ILE A 52 -2.23 6.76 2.94
C ILE A 52 -2.73 7.60 4.13
N THR A 53 -2.11 8.74 4.40
CA THR A 53 -2.56 9.69 5.43
C THR A 53 -3.73 10.55 4.97
N ASP A 54 -4.00 10.61 3.66
CA ASP A 54 -5.17 11.28 3.08
C ASP A 54 -6.39 10.36 3.15
N LEU A 55 -7.23 10.58 4.18
CA LEU A 55 -8.40 9.75 4.46
C LEU A 55 -9.41 9.75 3.32
N GLU A 56 -9.66 10.92 2.72
CA GLU A 56 -10.63 11.03 1.63
C GLU A 56 -10.17 10.28 0.39
N PHE A 57 -8.90 10.44 0.02
CA PHE A 57 -8.28 9.72 -1.08
C PHE A 57 -8.36 8.20 -0.87
N VAL A 58 -7.99 7.71 0.32
CA VAL A 58 -8.00 6.29 0.65
C VAL A 58 -9.41 5.71 0.58
N ASN A 59 -10.40 6.39 1.18
CA ASN A 59 -11.79 5.93 1.14
C ASN A 59 -12.33 5.87 -0.29
N ASN A 60 -12.11 6.89 -1.09
CA ASN A 60 -12.56 6.92 -2.49
C ASN A 60 -11.90 5.82 -3.32
N LEU A 61 -10.60 5.59 -3.13
CA LEU A 61 -9.87 4.53 -3.82
C LEU A 61 -10.45 3.15 -3.50
N PHE A 62 -10.71 2.84 -2.23
CA PHE A 62 -11.25 1.54 -1.80
C PHE A 62 -12.70 1.33 -2.27
N VAL A 63 -13.54 2.37 -2.26
CA VAL A 63 -14.91 2.29 -2.77
C VAL A 63 -14.91 2.03 -4.28
N ASN A 64 -14.02 2.66 -5.03
CA ASN A 64 -13.96 2.52 -6.48
C ASN A 64 -13.38 1.18 -6.94
N GLU A 65 -12.28 0.72 -6.31
CA GLU A 65 -11.55 -0.46 -6.74
C GLU A 65 -11.98 -1.74 -6.00
N LYS A 66 -12.53 -1.63 -4.78
CA LYS A 66 -13.01 -2.75 -3.95
C LYS A 66 -11.98 -3.88 -3.83
N PHE A 67 -10.80 -3.56 -3.34
CA PHE A 67 -9.69 -4.51 -3.22
C PHE A 67 -10.06 -5.76 -2.42
N ASP A 68 -9.71 -6.94 -2.95
CA ASP A 68 -9.87 -8.22 -2.26
C ASP A 68 -8.80 -8.47 -1.20
N GLY A 69 -7.65 -7.84 -1.35
CA GLY A 69 -6.55 -7.95 -0.41
C GLY A 69 -5.70 -6.69 -0.38
N VAL A 70 -5.06 -6.48 0.76
CA VAL A 70 -4.09 -5.40 0.98
C VAL A 70 -2.83 -6.00 1.58
N ILE A 71 -1.68 -5.67 0.98
CA ILE A 71 -0.37 -5.92 1.58
C ILE A 71 0.23 -4.56 1.91
N HIS A 72 0.26 -4.23 3.20
CA HIS A 72 0.68 -2.92 3.69
C HIS A 72 2.17 -2.95 4.09
N LEU A 73 2.99 -2.32 3.24
CA LEU A 73 4.45 -2.19 3.43
C LEU A 73 4.88 -0.72 3.55
N ALA A 74 3.94 0.22 3.42
CA ALA A 74 4.26 1.63 3.52
C ALA A 74 4.56 2.00 4.97
N ALA A 75 5.75 2.51 5.22
CA ALA A 75 6.19 2.96 6.52
C ALA A 75 7.34 3.96 6.40
N GLU A 76 7.42 4.88 7.36
CA GLU A 76 8.64 5.61 7.66
C GLU A 76 9.51 4.74 8.56
N SER A 77 10.73 4.42 8.14
CA SER A 77 11.64 3.49 8.83
C SER A 77 13.04 4.06 9.13
N HIS A 78 13.31 5.30 8.71
CA HIS A 78 14.63 5.92 8.91
C HIS A 78 14.77 6.47 10.33
N VAL A 79 15.59 5.81 11.18
CA VAL A 79 15.73 6.14 12.61
C VAL A 79 16.13 7.61 12.83
N ASP A 80 17.12 8.13 12.10
CA ASP A 80 17.56 9.52 12.26
C ASP A 80 16.45 10.52 11.95
N ARG A 81 15.58 10.20 10.99
CA ARG A 81 14.40 11.02 10.67
C ARG A 81 13.32 10.93 11.73
N SER A 82 13.19 9.81 12.44
CA SER A 82 12.21 9.67 13.53
C SER A 82 12.53 10.60 14.69
N ILE A 83 13.78 10.92 14.91
CA ILE A 83 14.23 11.85 15.95
C ILE A 83 13.93 13.30 15.56
N THR A 84 14.17 13.64 14.29
CA THR A 84 14.00 15.03 13.81
C THR A 84 12.58 15.37 13.37
N HIS A 85 11.83 14.38 12.88
CA HIS A 85 10.46 14.52 12.36
C HIS A 85 9.52 13.43 12.90
N PRO A 86 9.33 13.32 14.22
CA PRO A 86 8.56 12.23 14.84
C PRO A 86 7.09 12.21 14.40
N LEU A 87 6.51 13.37 14.09
CA LEU A 87 5.12 13.46 13.66
C LEU A 87 4.88 12.78 12.32
N GLU A 88 5.82 12.85 11.38
CA GLU A 88 5.72 12.16 10.08
C GLU A 88 5.64 10.64 10.27
N PHE A 89 6.39 10.10 11.24
CA PHE A 89 6.33 8.68 11.60
C PHE A 89 4.97 8.27 12.15
N VAL A 90 4.43 9.07 13.08
CA VAL A 90 3.09 8.81 13.64
C VAL A 90 2.03 8.90 12.54
N MET A 91 2.09 9.92 11.70
CA MET A 91 1.13 10.09 10.61
C MET A 91 1.18 8.90 9.64
N THR A 92 2.34 8.53 9.15
CA THR A 92 2.45 7.43 8.18
C THR A 92 2.18 6.07 8.82
N ASN A 93 2.87 5.75 9.92
CA ASN A 93 2.87 4.39 10.46
C ASN A 93 1.61 4.08 11.29
N VAL A 94 1.01 5.08 11.92
CA VAL A 94 -0.21 4.90 12.72
C VAL A 94 -1.44 5.37 11.96
N VAL A 95 -1.54 6.65 11.63
CA VAL A 95 -2.74 7.21 10.99
C VAL A 95 -2.96 6.60 9.60
N GLY A 96 -1.93 6.49 8.77
CA GLY A 96 -2.02 5.85 7.46
C GLY A 96 -2.48 4.39 7.54
N THR A 97 -1.96 3.63 8.50
CA THR A 97 -2.38 2.23 8.73
C THR A 97 -3.85 2.15 9.17
N VAL A 98 -4.28 3.01 10.09
CA VAL A 98 -5.69 3.08 10.53
C VAL A 98 -6.62 3.45 9.38
N ASN A 99 -6.23 4.40 8.53
CA ASN A 99 -7.01 4.78 7.34
C ASN A 99 -7.24 3.58 6.40
N LEU A 100 -6.17 2.82 6.10
CA LEU A 100 -6.28 1.63 5.27
C LEU A 100 -7.17 0.54 5.89
N LEU A 101 -7.01 0.28 7.19
CA LEU A 101 -7.83 -0.70 7.92
C LEU A 101 -9.31 -0.32 7.93
N ASN A 102 -9.62 0.95 8.18
CA ASN A 102 -10.99 1.44 8.20
C ASN A 102 -11.63 1.41 6.81
N ALA A 103 -10.90 1.80 5.77
CA ALA A 103 -11.38 1.73 4.41
C ALA A 103 -11.67 0.27 3.98
N PHE A 104 -10.76 -0.66 4.26
CA PHE A 104 -10.94 -2.08 4.01
C PHE A 104 -12.15 -2.64 4.77
N LYS A 105 -12.26 -2.33 6.05
CA LYS A 105 -13.38 -2.73 6.90
C LYS A 105 -14.71 -2.23 6.34
N SER A 106 -14.78 -0.98 5.88
CA SER A 106 -16.03 -0.36 5.42
C SER A 106 -16.61 -1.02 4.19
N ILE A 107 -15.79 -1.54 3.28
CA ILE A 107 -16.25 -2.16 2.04
C ILE A 107 -16.62 -3.64 2.18
N TRP A 108 -16.09 -4.36 3.18
CA TRP A 108 -16.24 -5.82 3.27
C TRP A 108 -16.92 -6.34 4.54
N LYS A 109 -17.34 -5.46 5.46
CA LYS A 109 -17.98 -5.87 6.72
C LYS A 109 -19.24 -6.71 6.53
N GLU A 110 -20.03 -6.45 5.49
CA GLU A 110 -21.31 -7.12 5.23
C GLU A 110 -21.13 -8.61 4.88
N ILE A 111 -19.99 -9.00 4.35
CA ILE A 111 -19.65 -10.40 4.03
C ILE A 111 -18.73 -11.02 5.06
N ASN A 112 -18.62 -10.40 6.24
CA ASN A 112 -17.74 -10.85 7.33
C ASN A 112 -16.29 -11.13 6.89
N TYR A 113 -15.80 -10.35 5.91
CA TYR A 113 -14.44 -10.42 5.35
C TYR A 113 -14.08 -11.76 4.68
N GLU A 114 -15.05 -12.59 4.36
CA GLU A 114 -14.80 -13.90 3.75
C GLU A 114 -14.01 -13.76 2.44
N GLY A 115 -12.91 -14.51 2.32
CA GLY A 115 -12.02 -14.45 1.17
C GLY A 115 -11.20 -13.16 1.04
N LYS A 116 -11.18 -12.30 2.07
CA LYS A 116 -10.45 -11.03 2.10
C LYS A 116 -9.23 -11.12 3.02
N LEU A 117 -8.15 -10.43 2.65
CA LEU A 117 -6.91 -10.43 3.40
C LEU A 117 -6.36 -9.02 3.57
N PHE A 118 -6.09 -8.62 4.81
CA PHE A 118 -5.27 -7.47 5.12
C PHE A 118 -3.97 -7.95 5.78
N TYR A 119 -2.86 -7.85 5.06
CA TYR A 119 -1.55 -8.26 5.55
C TYR A 119 -0.70 -7.03 5.88
N HIS A 120 -0.44 -6.81 7.16
CA HIS A 120 0.41 -5.72 7.63
C HIS A 120 1.82 -6.24 7.95
N VAL A 121 2.82 -5.65 7.29
CA VAL A 121 4.22 -5.92 7.58
C VAL A 121 4.69 -4.99 8.68
N SER A 122 5.11 -5.55 9.78
CA SER A 122 5.58 -4.84 10.97
C SER A 122 7.02 -5.23 11.30
N THR A 123 7.70 -4.37 12.03
CA THR A 123 8.98 -4.66 12.67
C THR A 123 8.81 -4.78 14.18
N ASP A 124 9.71 -5.47 14.83
CA ASP A 124 9.87 -5.54 16.28
C ASP A 124 10.57 -4.30 16.84
#